data_01d593d2a16a2c2fd578e4d2bb1f661f
#
_entry.id   01d593d2a16a2c2fd578e4d2bb1f661f
#
_cell.length_a   1.000
_cell.length_b   1.000
_cell.length_c   1.000
_cell.angle_alpha   90.00
_cell.angle_beta   90.00
_cell.angle_gamma   90.00
#
_symmetry.space_group_name_H-M   'P 1'
#
loop_
_entity.id
_entity.type
_entity.pdbx_description
1 polymer ?
#
loop_
_entity_poly.entity_id
_entity_poly.type
_entity_poly.pdbx_seq_one_letter_code
_entity_poly.pdbx_strand_id
1 'polypeptide(L)'
;MSKAKAILPLLFTLFFVEGTTAQYGEQYEDVMANIGDANYGTFDDGNPYATVDMLNHVRRERFYLVLPQVMRERTVDMWIHVIRPWAWGGTDPLRYEFGTKSAVLIFTDRGDDQIERVVFQGEVQDPDAYDIVGEEYKYLSQQDYEFMNYAVENPGEEYESELDFRFEGLHEFVAERNPKRIAVNYLETLSFAEGSETFTMALGDGISYTDYVQIAKALGDTYSSRMVSAEHLILDYLSRRVASEVVLYGTSGLQRGTGRRFADIVPGVTTLGDINIGSVINKDGNERRGADYVIQRGDLIGDWEGQAYVLRKGETDLPQHIRKFWEDNKRVRGILRENIKVGLTGGETLDLLARELEEAGFLYTDYQEYNKYVDHPEKTQVHLDLHAEGKGILAPRISPMGPKWHWNMKIQLFHTFAIEYMIYMPVPEWARANNFTGRQMYAAFHDGGVVTSRGMEIPYPDQPTKIQIIQ
;
A
#
# COMPACT_ATOMS: atom_id res chain seq x y z
N MET A 1 -8.38 13.55 -60.67
CA MET A 1 -8.94 14.38 -59.58
C MET A 1 -8.77 13.61 -58.25
N SER A 2 -7.67 13.85 -57.57
CA SER A 2 -7.28 13.18 -56.32
C SER A 2 -7.77 14.04 -55.15
N LYS A 3 -8.57 13.44 -54.25
CA LYS A 3 -9.00 14.09 -53.00
C LYS A 3 -7.94 13.82 -51.93
N ALA A 4 -7.17 14.82 -51.60
CA ALA A 4 -6.30 14.83 -50.44
C ALA A 4 -7.15 14.87 -49.14
N LYS A 5 -6.99 13.87 -48.26
CA LYS A 5 -7.52 13.90 -46.89
C LYS A 5 -6.53 14.67 -46.04
N ALA A 6 -6.95 15.80 -45.52
CA ALA A 6 -6.23 16.54 -44.51
C ALA A 6 -6.32 15.76 -43.16
N ILE A 7 -5.17 15.38 -42.64
CA ILE A 7 -5.02 14.85 -41.27
C ILE A 7 -4.82 16.06 -40.36
N LEU A 8 -5.79 16.31 -39.49
CA LEU A 8 -5.74 17.34 -38.46
C LEU A 8 -4.92 16.75 -37.28
N PRO A 9 -3.82 17.38 -36.87
CA PRO A 9 -3.13 16.93 -35.64
C PRO A 9 -3.94 17.36 -34.44
N LEU A 10 -4.33 16.38 -33.62
CA LEU A 10 -4.89 16.61 -32.30
C LEU A 10 -3.76 17.14 -31.40
N LEU A 11 -3.78 18.43 -31.15
CA LEU A 11 -2.96 19.03 -30.08
C LEU A 11 -3.54 18.60 -28.73
N PHE A 12 -2.86 17.68 -28.05
CA PHE A 12 -3.05 17.44 -26.62
C PHE A 12 -2.45 18.63 -25.88
N THR A 13 -3.29 19.56 -25.44
CA THR A 13 -2.91 20.57 -24.49
C THR A 13 -2.88 19.91 -23.11
N LEU A 14 -1.69 19.54 -22.68
CA LEU A 14 -1.43 19.20 -21.28
C LEU A 14 -1.59 20.49 -20.46
N PHE A 15 -2.69 20.60 -19.75
CA PHE A 15 -2.81 21.56 -18.67
C PHE A 15 -1.98 21.03 -17.51
N PHE A 16 -0.77 21.53 -17.38
CA PHE A 16 -0.03 21.45 -16.12
C PHE A 16 -0.75 22.36 -15.13
N VAL A 17 -1.29 21.76 -14.08
CA VAL A 17 -1.69 22.51 -12.88
C VAL A 17 -0.41 22.85 -12.13
N GLU A 18 0.16 24.01 -12.42
CA GLU A 18 1.44 24.49 -11.88
C GLU A 18 1.39 24.87 -10.39
N GLY A 19 0.34 24.56 -9.65
CA GLY A 19 0.20 25.02 -8.27
C GLY A 19 0.47 23.97 -7.18
N THR A 20 0.33 22.67 -7.49
CA THR A 20 0.44 21.62 -6.48
C THR A 20 1.73 20.80 -6.60
N THR A 21 2.29 20.69 -7.78
CA THR A 21 3.55 19.95 -7.99
C THR A 21 4.79 20.70 -7.48
N ALA A 22 4.80 22.03 -7.49
CA ALA A 22 5.92 22.81 -6.98
C ALA A 22 6.04 22.71 -5.44
N GLN A 23 4.93 22.74 -4.72
CA GLN A 23 4.95 22.69 -3.26
C GLN A 23 5.31 21.29 -2.73
N TYR A 24 4.90 20.23 -3.44
CA TYR A 24 5.34 18.86 -3.15
C TYR A 24 6.78 18.60 -3.62
N GLY A 25 7.21 19.23 -4.71
CA GLY A 25 8.58 19.14 -5.22
C GLY A 25 9.60 19.76 -4.26
N GLU A 26 9.35 20.96 -3.77
CA GLU A 26 10.26 21.63 -2.83
C GLU A 26 10.34 20.91 -1.47
N GLN A 27 9.23 20.44 -0.92
CA GLN A 27 9.25 19.62 0.31
C GLN A 27 9.93 18.27 0.09
N TYR A 28 9.77 17.68 -1.07
CA TYR A 28 10.41 16.43 -1.42
C TYR A 28 11.91 16.60 -1.62
N GLU A 29 12.34 17.67 -2.30
CA GLU A 29 13.75 17.99 -2.47
C GLU A 29 14.44 18.37 -1.15
N ASP A 30 13.76 19.08 -0.24
CA ASP A 30 14.29 19.42 1.08
C ASP A 30 14.45 18.18 1.98
N VAL A 31 13.47 17.29 1.99
CA VAL A 31 13.58 16.00 2.71
C VAL A 31 14.70 15.15 2.10
N MET A 32 14.85 15.18 0.79
CA MET A 32 15.86 14.43 0.06
C MET A 32 17.27 15.00 0.26
N ALA A 33 17.41 16.32 0.32
CA ALA A 33 18.68 16.99 0.63
C ALA A 33 19.12 16.72 2.07
N ASN A 34 18.19 16.60 3.01
CA ASN A 34 18.49 16.33 4.41
C ASN A 34 18.77 14.84 4.73
N ILE A 35 18.35 13.93 3.86
CA ILE A 35 18.64 12.48 3.98
C ILE A 35 19.98 12.14 3.30
N GLY A 36 20.67 13.14 2.72
CA GLY A 36 21.81 12.94 1.85
C GLY A 36 21.37 12.28 0.53
N ASP A 37 22.31 11.84 -0.29
CA ASP A 37 22.03 11.16 -1.57
C ASP A 37 21.26 9.83 -1.43
N ALA A 38 21.00 9.39 -0.21
CA ALA A 38 20.19 8.23 0.09
C ALA A 38 18.71 8.54 -0.07
N ASN A 39 18.25 8.57 -1.30
CA ASN A 39 16.84 8.72 -1.63
C ASN A 39 16.08 7.43 -1.32
N TYR A 40 15.95 7.12 -0.06
CA TYR A 40 15.09 6.06 0.42
C TYR A 40 13.73 6.69 0.59
N GLY A 41 12.80 6.35 -0.28
CA GLY A 41 11.44 6.83 -0.19
C GLY A 41 11.00 6.79 1.27
N THR A 42 10.46 7.86 1.67
CA THR A 42 9.69 7.93 2.90
C THR A 42 8.81 6.69 2.98
N PHE A 43 8.52 6.24 4.17
CA PHE A 43 7.33 5.45 4.38
C PHE A 43 6.23 6.12 3.58
N ASP A 44 5.85 5.50 2.55
CA ASP A 44 4.92 5.68 1.48
C ASP A 44 4.17 7.03 1.32
N ASP A 45 4.06 7.81 2.33
CA ASP A 45 3.19 8.98 2.43
C ASP A 45 3.91 10.27 2.85
N GLY A 46 5.25 10.28 2.74
CA GLY A 46 6.00 11.49 3.05
C GLY A 46 5.94 11.87 4.53
N ASN A 47 6.01 10.88 5.44
CA ASN A 47 6.02 11.16 6.88
C ASN A 47 7.23 12.05 7.25
N PRO A 48 7.04 13.36 7.48
CA PRO A 48 8.13 14.28 7.76
C PRO A 48 8.84 14.03 9.11
N TYR A 49 8.30 13.09 9.90
CA TYR A 49 8.88 12.69 11.18
C TYR A 49 9.75 11.44 11.10
N ALA A 50 9.78 10.75 9.95
CA ALA A 50 10.63 9.60 9.75
C ALA A 50 12.07 10.04 9.48
N THR A 51 12.88 10.13 10.51
CA THR A 51 14.32 10.40 10.37
C THR A 51 15.06 9.13 9.93
N VAL A 52 16.26 9.30 9.38
CA VAL A 52 17.16 8.18 9.01
C VAL A 52 17.38 7.25 10.21
N ASP A 53 17.59 7.80 11.40
CA ASP A 53 17.81 7.01 12.62
C ASP A 53 16.59 6.17 13.00
N MET A 54 15.38 6.71 12.84
CA MET A 54 14.13 5.96 13.06
C MET A 54 13.96 4.83 12.04
N LEU A 55 14.26 5.10 10.76
CA LEU A 55 14.22 4.08 9.70
C LEU A 55 15.24 2.98 9.94
N ASN A 56 16.46 3.33 10.37
CA ASN A 56 17.49 2.37 10.72
C ASN A 56 17.08 1.53 11.96
N HIS A 57 16.45 2.16 12.95
CA HIS A 57 15.91 1.45 14.11
C HIS A 57 14.85 0.42 13.70
N VAL A 58 13.88 0.81 12.89
CA VAL A 58 12.84 -0.09 12.35
C VAL A 58 13.49 -1.23 11.57
N ARG A 59 14.46 -0.93 10.70
CA ARG A 59 15.20 -1.94 9.91
C ARG A 59 15.85 -2.99 10.80
N ARG A 60 16.57 -2.56 11.86
CA ARG A 60 17.23 -3.46 12.80
C ARG A 60 16.21 -4.29 13.59
N GLU A 61 15.11 -3.69 14.03
CA GLU A 61 14.01 -4.41 14.69
C GLU A 61 13.40 -5.48 13.77
N ARG A 62 13.17 -5.15 12.49
CA ARG A 62 12.66 -6.10 11.47
C ARG A 62 13.65 -7.22 11.19
N PHE A 63 14.94 -6.93 11.11
CA PHE A 63 15.98 -7.95 10.95
C PHE A 63 16.04 -8.91 12.12
N TYR A 64 15.73 -8.44 13.31
CA TYR A 64 15.75 -9.26 14.50
C TYR A 64 14.45 -10.05 14.72
N LEU A 65 13.28 -9.44 14.47
CA LEU A 65 11.99 -10.03 14.81
C LEU A 65 11.29 -10.69 13.61
N VAL A 66 11.39 -10.11 12.41
CA VAL A 66 10.63 -10.55 11.23
C VAL A 66 11.44 -11.49 10.35
N LEU A 67 12.67 -11.11 10.02
CA LEU A 67 13.50 -11.86 9.07
C LEU A 67 13.72 -13.34 9.44
N PRO A 68 14.05 -13.69 10.69
CA PRO A 68 14.23 -15.10 11.07
C PRO A 68 12.94 -15.91 10.93
N GLN A 69 11.81 -15.31 11.30
CA GLN A 69 10.52 -15.98 11.24
C GLN A 69 10.12 -16.31 9.80
N VAL A 70 10.18 -15.31 8.90
CA VAL A 70 9.75 -15.52 7.51
C VAL A 70 10.67 -16.47 6.77
N MET A 71 11.98 -16.43 7.00
CA MET A 71 12.92 -17.40 6.39
C MET A 71 12.61 -18.83 6.84
N ARG A 72 12.37 -19.06 8.13
CA ARG A 72 12.07 -20.39 8.70
C ARG A 72 10.70 -20.90 8.29
N GLU A 73 9.67 -20.05 8.29
CA GLU A 73 8.33 -20.43 7.83
C GLU A 73 8.33 -20.85 6.36
N ARG A 74 9.19 -20.24 5.54
CA ARG A 74 9.39 -20.58 4.13
C ARG A 74 10.46 -21.65 3.90
N THR A 75 11.07 -22.17 4.97
CA THR A 75 12.14 -23.16 4.91
C THR A 75 13.30 -22.72 4.00
N VAL A 76 13.71 -21.45 4.11
CA VAL A 76 14.79 -20.85 3.34
C VAL A 76 16.02 -20.76 4.24
N ASP A 77 17.12 -21.40 3.84
CA ASP A 77 18.38 -21.35 4.57
C ASP A 77 19.20 -20.11 4.19
N MET A 78 19.10 -19.69 2.92
CA MET A 78 19.78 -18.50 2.40
C MET A 78 18.87 -17.72 1.48
N TRP A 79 18.89 -16.40 1.60
CA TRP A 79 18.19 -15.48 0.72
C TRP A 79 19.20 -14.55 0.05
N ILE A 80 19.40 -14.70 -1.25
CA ILE A 80 20.19 -13.79 -2.09
C ILE A 80 19.22 -12.79 -2.72
N HIS A 81 19.38 -11.52 -2.40
CA HIS A 81 18.51 -10.46 -2.86
C HIS A 81 19.30 -9.41 -3.65
N VAL A 82 18.99 -9.29 -4.93
CA VAL A 82 19.64 -8.34 -5.82
C VAL A 82 18.77 -7.11 -6.00
N ILE A 83 19.23 -5.97 -5.53
CA ILE A 83 18.60 -4.68 -5.76
C ILE A 83 19.35 -3.98 -6.89
N ARG A 84 18.64 -3.79 -8.00
CA ARG A 84 19.18 -3.13 -9.19
C ARG A 84 19.11 -1.62 -9.06
N PRO A 85 20.07 -0.88 -9.65
CA PRO A 85 19.97 0.57 -9.75
C PRO A 85 18.68 1.01 -10.43
N TRP A 86 18.11 2.12 -9.98
CA TRP A 86 16.88 2.66 -10.57
C TRP A 86 17.01 2.92 -12.08
N ALA A 87 18.16 3.38 -12.54
CA ALA A 87 18.47 3.63 -13.96
C ALA A 87 18.26 2.39 -14.85
N TRP A 88 18.24 1.19 -14.29
CA TRP A 88 18.01 -0.08 -14.99
C TRP A 88 16.59 -0.63 -14.80
N GLY A 89 15.64 0.24 -14.42
CA GLY A 89 14.24 -0.12 -14.24
C GLY A 89 13.93 -0.83 -12.93
N GLY A 90 14.79 -0.70 -11.93
CA GLY A 90 14.59 -1.34 -10.64
C GLY A 90 13.55 -0.60 -9.78
N THR A 91 12.42 -1.23 -9.53
CA THR A 91 11.40 -0.79 -8.56
C THR A 91 11.27 -1.80 -7.44
N ASP A 92 12.40 -2.30 -6.95
CA ASP A 92 12.39 -3.31 -5.90
C ASP A 92 11.76 -2.75 -4.61
N PRO A 93 10.71 -3.39 -4.09
CA PRO A 93 9.99 -2.90 -2.91
C PRO A 93 10.84 -2.95 -1.64
N LEU A 94 11.91 -3.76 -1.62
CA LEU A 94 12.78 -3.91 -0.46
C LEU A 94 13.95 -2.91 -0.41
N ARG A 95 14.09 -2.04 -1.40
CA ARG A 95 15.13 -0.98 -1.37
C ARG A 95 15.11 -0.20 -0.06
N TYR A 96 13.93 0.21 0.36
CA TYR A 96 13.74 1.00 1.58
C TYR A 96 13.93 0.16 2.84
N GLU A 97 13.42 -1.05 2.80
CA GLU A 97 13.52 -1.98 3.91
C GLU A 97 14.98 -2.32 4.24
N PHE A 98 15.77 -2.53 3.20
CA PHE A 98 17.19 -2.88 3.36
C PHE A 98 18.12 -1.66 3.35
N GLY A 99 17.59 -0.47 3.08
CA GLY A 99 18.37 0.78 3.12
C GLY A 99 19.44 0.83 2.06
N THR A 100 19.12 0.46 0.80
CA THR A 100 20.09 0.51 -0.29
C THR A 100 19.47 0.96 -1.60
N LYS A 101 20.28 1.59 -2.44
CA LYS A 101 19.90 1.95 -3.81
C LYS A 101 20.21 0.84 -4.79
N SER A 102 21.28 0.10 -4.52
CA SER A 102 21.77 -1.01 -5.34
C SER A 102 22.71 -1.86 -4.51
N ALA A 103 22.41 -3.13 -4.39
CA ALA A 103 23.26 -4.08 -3.68
C ALA A 103 22.94 -5.53 -4.04
N VAL A 104 23.87 -6.42 -3.74
CA VAL A 104 23.63 -7.84 -3.57
C VAL A 104 23.68 -8.13 -2.08
N LEU A 105 22.53 -8.43 -1.51
CA LEU A 105 22.37 -8.74 -0.09
C LEU A 105 22.21 -10.24 0.09
N ILE A 106 22.84 -10.80 1.12
CA ILE A 106 22.72 -12.22 1.43
C ILE A 106 22.35 -12.38 2.91
N PHE A 107 21.25 -13.06 3.14
CA PHE A 107 20.77 -13.41 4.47
C PHE A 107 20.90 -14.92 4.64
N THR A 108 21.56 -15.37 5.72
CA THR A 108 21.76 -16.80 5.98
C THR A 108 21.27 -17.16 7.36
N ASP A 109 20.36 -18.12 7.49
CA ASP A 109 19.93 -18.66 8.78
C ASP A 109 21.05 -19.52 9.38
N ARG A 110 21.66 -19.02 10.44
CA ARG A 110 22.74 -19.70 11.16
C ARG A 110 22.22 -20.53 12.34
N GLY A 111 20.89 -20.59 12.51
CA GLY A 111 20.26 -21.15 13.70
C GLY A 111 20.25 -20.19 14.90
N ASP A 112 19.75 -20.66 16.05
CA ASP A 112 19.75 -19.92 17.32
C ASP A 112 19.25 -18.47 17.24
N ASP A 113 18.21 -18.22 16.41
CA ASP A 113 17.61 -16.91 16.15
C ASP A 113 18.54 -15.88 15.48
N GLN A 114 19.66 -16.33 14.94
CA GLN A 114 20.61 -15.47 14.26
C GLN A 114 20.52 -15.63 12.73
N ILE A 115 20.22 -14.52 12.07
CA ILE A 115 20.39 -14.38 10.63
C ILE A 115 21.66 -13.57 10.37
N GLU A 116 22.62 -14.20 9.70
CA GLU A 116 23.77 -13.49 9.13
C GLU A 116 23.27 -12.56 8.02
N ARG A 117 23.67 -11.30 8.04
CA ARG A 117 23.22 -10.26 7.12
C ARG A 117 24.43 -9.66 6.43
N VAL A 118 24.59 -9.96 5.17
CA VAL A 118 25.79 -9.59 4.41
C VAL A 118 25.45 -8.64 3.27
N VAL A 119 26.18 -7.56 3.19
CA VAL A 119 26.32 -6.79 1.95
C VAL A 119 27.43 -7.48 1.16
N PHE A 120 27.03 -8.32 0.21
CA PHE A 120 27.98 -9.05 -0.62
C PHE A 120 28.62 -8.13 -1.64
N GLN A 121 27.83 -7.23 -2.21
CA GLN A 121 28.26 -6.13 -3.08
C GLN A 121 27.32 -4.94 -2.90
N GLY A 122 27.82 -3.71 -2.99
CA GLY A 122 27.03 -2.49 -2.98
C GLY A 122 27.11 -1.71 -1.67
N GLU A 123 26.23 -0.71 -1.52
CA GLU A 123 26.16 0.20 -0.39
C GLU A 123 24.86 0.08 0.38
N VAL A 124 24.90 0.30 1.68
CA VAL A 124 23.74 0.37 2.56
C VAL A 124 23.77 1.63 3.43
N GLN A 125 22.61 2.15 3.76
CA GLN A 125 22.46 3.32 4.61
C GLN A 125 22.86 3.07 6.08
N ASP A 126 22.72 1.83 6.53
CA ASP A 126 23.00 1.41 7.90
C ASP A 126 24.05 0.29 7.91
N PRO A 127 25.34 0.62 7.69
CA PRO A 127 26.39 -0.40 7.60
C PRO A 127 26.56 -1.22 8.87
N ASP A 128 26.22 -0.65 10.03
CA ASP A 128 26.30 -1.37 11.31
C ASP A 128 25.25 -2.49 11.44
N ALA A 129 24.26 -2.54 10.57
CA ALA A 129 23.26 -3.60 10.54
C ALA A 129 23.70 -4.84 9.74
N TYR A 130 24.85 -4.79 9.07
CA TYR A 130 25.36 -5.81 8.17
C TYR A 130 26.84 -6.12 8.38
N ASP A 131 27.24 -7.31 7.92
CA ASP A 131 28.63 -7.64 7.64
C ASP A 131 28.95 -7.28 6.17
N ILE A 132 29.95 -6.45 5.95
CA ILE A 132 30.33 -5.99 4.59
C ILE A 132 31.48 -6.87 4.12
N VAL A 133 31.27 -7.63 3.06
CA VAL A 133 32.24 -8.58 2.50
C VAL A 133 32.86 -8.05 1.21
N GLY A 134 32.06 -7.45 0.34
CA GLY A 134 32.51 -6.91 -0.94
C GLY A 134 33.01 -5.48 -0.86
N GLU A 135 33.63 -5.04 -1.94
CA GLU A 135 34.01 -3.65 -2.09
C GLU A 135 32.76 -2.76 -2.30
N GLU A 136 32.89 -1.51 -1.85
CA GLU A 136 31.92 -0.47 -2.13
C GLU A 136 31.68 -0.38 -3.64
N TYR A 137 30.41 -0.44 -4.07
CA TYR A 137 30.07 -0.22 -5.49
C TYR A 137 30.56 1.17 -5.87
N LYS A 138 31.68 1.22 -6.56
CA LYS A 138 32.01 2.41 -7.33
C LYS A 138 30.94 2.51 -8.41
N TYR A 139 30.02 3.38 -8.19
CA TYR A 139 28.79 3.62 -8.94
C TYR A 139 28.91 3.26 -10.44
N LEU A 140 27.89 2.64 -10.98
CA LEU A 140 27.63 2.48 -12.41
C LEU A 140 27.88 3.74 -13.25
N SER A 141 27.75 4.94 -12.66
CA SER A 141 28.12 6.19 -13.30
C SER A 141 29.60 6.23 -13.71
N GLN A 142 30.49 5.62 -12.97
CA GLN A 142 31.89 5.56 -13.35
C GLN A 142 32.14 4.47 -14.40
N GLN A 143 31.45 3.35 -14.30
CA GLN A 143 31.52 2.29 -15.33
C GLN A 143 30.80 2.69 -16.62
N ASP A 144 29.65 3.37 -16.53
CA ASP A 144 28.99 3.96 -17.69
C ASP A 144 29.91 5.01 -18.35
N TYR A 145 30.65 5.75 -17.54
CA TYR A 145 31.61 6.73 -18.04
C TYR A 145 32.83 6.05 -18.68
N GLU A 146 33.34 5.01 -18.06
CA GLU A 146 34.43 4.19 -18.58
C GLU A 146 34.04 3.45 -19.87
N PHE A 147 32.82 2.88 -19.91
CA PHE A 147 32.23 2.29 -21.12
C PHE A 147 32.04 3.33 -22.23
N MET A 148 31.51 4.51 -21.91
CA MET A 148 31.33 5.59 -22.89
C MET A 148 32.68 6.05 -23.43
N ASN A 149 33.68 6.23 -22.58
CA ASN A 149 35.01 6.61 -23.00
C ASN A 149 35.66 5.51 -23.85
N TYR A 150 35.57 4.23 -23.43
CA TYR A 150 36.08 3.11 -24.20
C TYR A 150 35.42 3.04 -25.59
N ALA A 151 34.11 3.15 -25.66
CA ALA A 151 33.34 3.12 -26.91
C ALA A 151 33.67 4.28 -27.86
N VAL A 152 34.06 5.44 -27.31
CA VAL A 152 34.51 6.61 -28.07
C VAL A 152 35.95 6.39 -28.58
N GLU A 153 36.82 5.82 -27.76
CA GLU A 153 38.24 5.56 -28.10
C GLU A 153 38.41 4.34 -29.00
N ASN A 154 37.51 3.34 -28.92
CA ASN A 154 37.59 2.06 -29.64
C ASN A 154 36.27 1.78 -30.39
N PRO A 155 35.89 2.58 -31.38
CA PRO A 155 34.64 2.43 -32.07
C PRO A 155 34.57 1.08 -32.84
N GLY A 156 33.58 0.25 -32.47
CA GLY A 156 33.32 -1.05 -33.10
C GLY A 156 34.02 -2.24 -32.45
N GLU A 157 34.77 -2.03 -31.37
CA GLU A 157 35.25 -3.10 -30.51
C GLU A 157 34.20 -3.47 -29.45
N GLU A 158 34.11 -4.78 -29.16
CA GLU A 158 33.28 -5.23 -28.04
C GLU A 158 33.96 -4.86 -26.72
N TYR A 159 33.24 -4.13 -25.87
CA TYR A 159 33.66 -3.93 -24.50
C TYR A 159 33.36 -5.20 -23.71
N GLU A 160 34.36 -5.93 -23.34
CA GLU A 160 34.23 -6.98 -22.33
C GLU A 160 33.95 -6.30 -20.98
N SER A 161 32.69 -6.01 -20.73
CA SER A 161 32.31 -5.48 -19.43
C SER A 161 32.53 -6.55 -18.38
N GLU A 162 33.22 -6.21 -17.32
CA GLU A 162 33.32 -7.02 -16.09
C GLU A 162 31.99 -7.03 -15.32
N LEU A 163 30.87 -7.17 -16.06
CA LEU A 163 29.52 -7.22 -15.44
C LEU A 163 29.33 -8.41 -14.49
N ASP A 164 30.23 -9.39 -14.57
CA ASP A 164 30.22 -10.55 -13.69
C ASP A 164 30.78 -10.25 -12.28
N PHE A 165 31.43 -9.12 -12.05
CA PHE A 165 32.10 -8.81 -10.77
C PHE A 165 31.13 -8.79 -9.58
N ARG A 166 29.84 -8.50 -9.81
CA ARG A 166 28.82 -8.47 -8.75
C ARG A 166 28.64 -9.81 -8.03
N PHE A 167 28.99 -10.90 -8.70
CA PHE A 167 28.85 -12.26 -8.21
C PHE A 167 30.19 -12.99 -8.10
N GLU A 168 31.29 -12.28 -8.23
CA GLU A 168 32.62 -12.84 -8.01
C GLU A 168 32.76 -13.31 -6.57
N GLY A 169 33.28 -14.54 -6.37
CA GLY A 169 33.38 -15.14 -5.03
C GLY A 169 32.08 -15.68 -4.45
N LEU A 170 30.94 -15.56 -5.16
CA LEU A 170 29.65 -16.02 -4.65
C LEU A 170 29.62 -17.53 -4.41
N HIS A 171 30.30 -18.32 -5.28
CA HIS A 171 30.41 -19.78 -5.12
C HIS A 171 31.05 -20.15 -3.78
N GLU A 172 32.19 -19.58 -3.50
CA GLU A 172 32.98 -19.84 -2.29
C GLU A 172 32.21 -19.42 -1.04
N PHE A 173 31.61 -18.26 -1.10
CA PHE A 173 30.78 -17.74 -0.02
C PHE A 173 29.60 -18.67 0.30
N VAL A 174 28.89 -19.16 -0.72
CA VAL A 174 27.75 -20.06 -0.56
C VAL A 174 28.22 -21.45 -0.16
N ALA A 175 29.34 -21.94 -0.72
CA ALA A 175 29.90 -23.26 -0.42
C ALA A 175 30.30 -23.39 1.06
N GLU A 176 30.87 -22.35 1.64
CA GLU A 176 31.21 -22.31 3.08
C GLU A 176 29.99 -22.50 3.97
N ARG A 177 28.83 -22.00 3.54
CA ARG A 177 27.55 -22.05 4.30
C ARG A 177 26.69 -23.26 3.96
N ASN A 178 26.89 -23.82 2.76
CA ASN A 178 26.23 -24.99 2.22
C ASN A 178 24.69 -25.01 2.42
N PRO A 179 23.97 -23.96 2.03
CA PRO A 179 22.51 -23.90 2.18
C PRO A 179 21.83 -24.97 1.35
N LYS A 180 20.74 -25.54 1.84
CA LYS A 180 19.93 -26.53 1.11
C LYS A 180 18.91 -25.86 0.18
N ARG A 181 18.43 -24.66 0.54
CA ARG A 181 17.43 -23.91 -0.19
C ARG A 181 17.80 -22.43 -0.24
N ILE A 182 17.97 -21.92 -1.44
CA ILE A 182 18.45 -20.56 -1.72
C ILE A 182 17.33 -19.78 -2.39
N ALA A 183 16.73 -18.84 -1.67
CA ALA A 183 15.73 -17.94 -2.25
C ALA A 183 16.41 -16.82 -3.04
N VAL A 184 15.87 -16.51 -4.22
CA VAL A 184 16.33 -15.41 -5.08
C VAL A 184 15.12 -14.61 -5.56
N ASN A 185 15.24 -13.30 -5.67
CA ASN A 185 14.11 -12.40 -5.92
C ASN A 185 13.65 -12.35 -7.38
N TYR A 186 13.19 -13.50 -7.89
CA TYR A 186 12.46 -13.59 -9.15
C TYR A 186 11.01 -14.07 -8.91
N LEU A 187 10.12 -13.75 -9.86
CA LEU A 187 8.72 -14.12 -9.82
C LEU A 187 8.50 -15.48 -10.47
N GLU A 188 7.68 -16.36 -9.87
CA GLU A 188 7.39 -17.69 -10.38
C GLU A 188 5.91 -18.04 -10.34
N THR A 189 5.24 -17.87 -9.22
CA THR A 189 3.86 -18.32 -8.99
C THR A 189 2.87 -17.23 -8.64
N LEU A 190 3.31 -16.09 -8.10
CA LEU A 190 2.44 -14.96 -7.78
C LEU A 190 2.07 -14.22 -9.08
N SER A 191 1.02 -14.73 -9.74
CA SER A 191 0.51 -14.13 -10.96
C SER A 191 -0.36 -12.91 -10.65
N PHE A 192 -0.18 -11.87 -11.45
CA PHE A 192 -1.03 -10.67 -11.44
C PHE A 192 -2.29 -10.83 -12.30
N ALA A 193 -2.43 -11.95 -13.02
CA ALA A 193 -3.37 -12.09 -14.13
C ALA A 193 -4.79 -12.45 -13.69
N GLU A 194 -5.05 -12.80 -12.44
CA GLU A 194 -6.39 -13.18 -12.00
C GLU A 194 -7.09 -12.04 -11.23
N GLY A 195 -7.70 -11.13 -11.96
CA GLY A 195 -8.89 -10.41 -11.51
C GLY A 195 -8.72 -8.99 -10.99
N SER A 196 -7.54 -8.36 -11.03
CA SER A 196 -7.45 -6.94 -10.70
C SER A 196 -6.33 -6.26 -11.49
N GLU A 197 -6.72 -5.41 -12.41
CA GLU A 197 -5.81 -4.55 -13.17
C GLU A 197 -5.12 -3.47 -12.30
N THR A 198 -5.55 -3.31 -11.06
CA THR A 198 -5.19 -2.18 -10.21
C THR A 198 -3.96 -2.41 -9.33
N PHE A 199 -3.50 -3.64 -9.17
CA PHE A 199 -2.44 -3.95 -8.20
C PHE A 199 -1.28 -4.71 -8.84
N THR A 200 -0.57 -4.03 -9.71
CA THR A 200 0.67 -4.51 -10.33
C THR A 200 1.86 -4.26 -9.42
N MET A 201 2.01 -5.04 -8.36
CA MET A 201 3.23 -5.00 -7.58
C MET A 201 4.12 -6.17 -7.94
N ALA A 202 5.28 -5.88 -8.49
CA ALA A 202 6.32 -6.86 -8.74
C ALA A 202 6.97 -7.28 -7.41
N LEU A 203 6.32 -8.19 -6.69
CA LEU A 203 6.74 -8.59 -5.35
C LEU A 203 8.07 -9.35 -5.33
N GLY A 204 8.49 -9.91 -6.42
CA GLY A 204 9.67 -10.74 -6.45
C GLY A 204 10.56 -10.57 -7.68
N ASP A 205 10.09 -9.87 -8.72
CA ASP A 205 10.81 -9.78 -10.00
C ASP A 205 11.77 -8.59 -10.02
N GLY A 206 12.62 -8.50 -8.97
CA GLY A 206 13.63 -7.45 -8.82
C GLY A 206 14.88 -7.69 -9.67
N ILE A 207 15.12 -8.91 -10.18
CA ILE A 207 16.25 -9.25 -11.03
C ILE A 207 15.84 -9.36 -12.50
N SER A 208 16.81 -9.14 -13.40
CA SER A 208 16.63 -9.45 -14.81
C SER A 208 16.90 -10.93 -15.09
N TYR A 209 16.45 -11.39 -16.27
CA TYR A 209 16.86 -12.73 -16.74
C TYR A 209 18.38 -12.88 -16.80
N THR A 210 19.11 -11.82 -17.19
CA THR A 210 20.57 -11.82 -17.20
C THR A 210 21.15 -12.02 -15.81
N ASP A 211 20.64 -11.29 -14.79
CA ASP A 211 21.08 -11.46 -13.40
C ASP A 211 20.81 -12.89 -12.90
N TYR A 212 19.64 -13.45 -13.23
CA TYR A 212 19.29 -14.83 -12.87
C TYR A 212 20.31 -15.84 -13.45
N VAL A 213 20.64 -15.69 -14.75
CA VAL A 213 21.59 -16.56 -15.41
C VAL A 213 23.00 -16.41 -14.83
N GLN A 214 23.41 -15.18 -14.52
CA GLN A 214 24.72 -14.91 -13.93
C GLN A 214 24.84 -15.46 -12.51
N ILE A 215 23.79 -15.31 -11.67
CA ILE A 215 23.75 -15.93 -10.34
C ILE A 215 23.84 -17.45 -10.44
N ALA A 216 23.05 -18.06 -11.31
CA ALA A 216 23.07 -19.51 -11.49
C ALA A 216 24.44 -20.00 -11.95
N LYS A 217 25.08 -19.29 -12.87
CA LYS A 217 26.45 -19.58 -13.34
C LYS A 217 27.47 -19.42 -12.22
N ALA A 218 27.39 -18.33 -11.44
CA ALA A 218 28.29 -18.08 -10.32
C ALA A 218 28.14 -19.14 -9.21
N LEU A 219 26.92 -19.60 -8.94
CA LEU A 219 26.66 -20.66 -7.96
C LEU A 219 27.11 -22.04 -8.39
N GLY A 220 27.27 -22.28 -9.70
CA GLY A 220 27.54 -23.60 -10.27
C GLY A 220 26.36 -24.59 -10.09
N ASP A 221 26.45 -25.77 -10.71
CA ASP A 221 25.35 -26.72 -10.80
C ASP A 221 24.80 -27.16 -9.42
N THR A 222 25.69 -27.32 -8.44
CA THR A 222 25.31 -27.80 -7.11
C THR A 222 24.36 -26.83 -6.40
N TYR A 223 24.66 -25.53 -6.38
CA TYR A 223 23.91 -24.56 -5.63
C TYR A 223 22.81 -23.92 -6.47
N SER A 224 22.99 -23.77 -7.77
CA SER A 224 21.93 -23.27 -8.66
C SER A 224 20.71 -24.20 -8.69
N SER A 225 20.92 -25.51 -8.55
CA SER A 225 19.80 -26.48 -8.43
C SER A 225 18.99 -26.35 -7.13
N ARG A 226 19.47 -25.58 -6.15
CA ARG A 226 18.79 -25.29 -4.88
C ARG A 226 18.08 -23.94 -4.86
N MET A 227 18.17 -23.20 -5.97
CA MET A 227 17.48 -21.91 -6.10
C MET A 227 15.97 -22.08 -6.13
N VAL A 228 15.28 -21.18 -5.44
CA VAL A 228 13.81 -21.06 -5.43
C VAL A 228 13.43 -19.59 -5.49
N SER A 229 12.22 -19.29 -5.94
CA SER A 229 11.72 -17.92 -5.91
C SER A 229 11.55 -17.41 -4.48
N ALA A 230 11.96 -16.16 -4.24
CA ALA A 230 11.76 -15.45 -2.98
C ALA A 230 10.41 -14.73 -2.91
N GLU A 231 9.54 -14.83 -3.91
CA GLU A 231 8.31 -14.04 -4.02
C GLU A 231 7.42 -14.10 -2.77
N HIS A 232 7.18 -15.31 -2.24
CA HIS A 232 6.40 -15.49 -1.02
C HIS A 232 7.14 -15.02 0.25
N LEU A 233 8.46 -15.17 0.28
CA LEU A 233 9.30 -14.68 1.37
C LEU A 233 9.26 -13.15 1.44
N ILE A 234 9.38 -12.49 0.29
CA ILE A 234 9.29 -11.04 0.15
C ILE A 234 7.91 -10.55 0.59
N LEU A 235 6.85 -11.22 0.12
CA LEU A 235 5.49 -10.89 0.49
C LEU A 235 5.26 -10.96 2.02
N ASP A 236 5.70 -12.06 2.64
CA ASP A 236 5.58 -12.24 4.09
C ASP A 236 6.42 -11.21 4.86
N TYR A 237 7.62 -10.93 4.39
CA TYR A 237 8.49 -9.93 5.00
C TYR A 237 7.86 -8.54 4.95
N LEU A 238 7.37 -8.11 3.79
CA LEU A 238 6.76 -6.79 3.61
C LEU A 238 5.42 -6.63 4.33
N SER A 239 4.62 -7.69 4.43
CA SER A 239 3.30 -7.63 5.06
C SER A 239 3.35 -7.55 6.58
N ARG A 240 4.46 -7.98 7.21
CA ARG A 240 4.63 -7.93 8.67
C ARG A 240 5.20 -6.60 9.11
N ARG A 241 4.72 -6.13 10.26
CA ARG A 241 5.18 -4.90 10.89
C ARG A 241 5.81 -5.18 12.23
N VAL A 242 6.57 -4.22 12.73
CA VAL A 242 7.10 -4.17 14.09
C VAL A 242 6.47 -3.00 14.86
N ALA A 243 6.60 -3.00 16.19
CA ALA A 243 5.93 -2.00 17.00
C ALA A 243 6.37 -0.55 16.69
N SER A 244 7.64 -0.34 16.39
CA SER A 244 8.17 0.97 16.02
C SER A 244 7.58 1.49 14.69
N GLU A 245 7.32 0.60 13.71
CA GLU A 245 6.63 0.98 12.48
C GLU A 245 5.20 1.44 12.73
N VAL A 246 4.48 0.74 13.62
CA VAL A 246 3.10 1.11 13.98
C VAL A 246 3.05 2.52 14.58
N VAL A 247 4.04 2.87 15.39
CA VAL A 247 4.15 4.23 15.96
C VAL A 247 4.40 5.25 14.85
N LEU A 248 5.30 4.97 13.93
CA LEU A 248 5.57 5.86 12.78
C LEU A 248 4.36 6.02 11.87
N TYR A 249 3.68 4.91 11.58
CA TYR A 249 2.44 4.91 10.82
C TYR A 249 1.38 5.81 11.45
N GLY A 250 1.21 5.72 12.75
CA GLY A 250 0.25 6.54 13.49
C GLY A 250 0.59 8.04 13.51
N THR A 251 1.86 8.40 13.39
CA THR A 251 2.24 9.84 13.34
C THR A 251 1.89 10.49 12.02
N SER A 252 1.84 9.75 10.91
CA SER A 252 1.40 10.28 9.62
C SER A 252 -0.09 10.61 9.59
N GLY A 253 -0.93 9.82 10.29
CA GLY A 253 -2.37 10.04 10.41
C GLY A 253 -2.75 11.29 11.22
N LEU A 254 -1.94 11.69 12.19
CA LEU A 254 -2.20 12.88 13.04
C LEU A 254 -2.25 14.21 12.27
N GLN A 255 -1.72 14.27 11.06
CA GLN A 255 -1.71 15.49 10.24
C GLN A 255 -2.91 15.61 9.31
N ARG A 256 -3.68 14.56 9.11
CA ARG A 256 -4.92 14.63 8.34
C ARG A 256 -5.95 15.36 9.17
N GLY A 257 -5.97 16.69 9.02
CA GLY A 257 -6.86 17.59 9.76
C GLY A 257 -8.34 17.40 9.42
N THR A 258 -8.88 16.27 9.80
CA THR A 258 -10.23 15.78 9.49
C THR A 258 -11.38 16.63 10.03
N GLY A 259 -11.12 17.64 10.85
CA GLY A 259 -12.19 18.47 11.43
C GLY A 259 -12.38 19.84 10.80
N ARG A 260 -11.43 20.35 10.04
CA ARG A 260 -11.48 21.74 9.55
C ARG A 260 -12.34 21.95 8.32
N ARG A 261 -12.53 20.94 7.48
CA ARG A 261 -13.25 21.06 6.20
C ARG A 261 -14.68 21.55 6.33
N PHE A 262 -15.36 21.19 7.40
CA PHE A 262 -16.77 21.48 7.56
C PHE A 262 -17.08 22.70 8.43
N ALA A 263 -16.09 23.21 9.17
CA ALA A 263 -16.30 24.31 10.12
C ALA A 263 -16.71 25.63 9.46
N ASP A 264 -16.27 25.87 8.24
CA ASP A 264 -16.44 27.14 7.52
C ASP A 264 -17.57 27.07 6.47
N ILE A 265 -18.38 26.02 6.45
CA ILE A 265 -19.48 25.90 5.50
C ILE A 265 -20.60 26.87 5.86
N VAL A 266 -20.92 27.73 4.90
CA VAL A 266 -22.09 28.64 4.95
C VAL A 266 -23.14 28.13 3.96
N PRO A 267 -24.26 27.54 4.44
CA PRO A 267 -25.30 27.02 3.57
C PRO A 267 -25.85 28.09 2.62
N GLY A 268 -25.98 27.78 1.35
CA GLY A 268 -26.40 28.71 0.30
C GLY A 268 -25.29 29.59 -0.27
N VAL A 269 -24.05 29.43 0.21
CA VAL A 269 -22.88 30.20 -0.25
C VAL A 269 -21.71 29.28 -0.62
N THR A 270 -21.28 28.41 0.29
CA THR A 270 -20.14 27.53 0.10
C THR A 270 -20.44 26.47 -0.95
N THR A 271 -19.53 26.26 -1.88
CA THR A 271 -19.62 25.23 -2.92
C THR A 271 -18.85 23.96 -2.53
N LEU A 272 -19.10 22.85 -3.24
CA LEU A 272 -18.31 21.64 -3.08
C LEU A 272 -16.85 21.86 -3.44
N GLY A 273 -16.58 22.72 -4.43
CA GLY A 273 -15.23 23.08 -4.84
C GLY A 273 -14.45 23.82 -3.74
N ASP A 274 -15.11 24.69 -2.98
CA ASP A 274 -14.48 25.42 -1.88
C ASP A 274 -13.96 24.52 -0.76
N ILE A 275 -14.59 23.35 -0.59
CA ILE A 275 -14.22 22.37 0.44
C ILE A 275 -13.58 21.11 -0.13
N ASN A 276 -13.33 21.07 -1.44
CA ASN A 276 -12.73 19.93 -2.16
C ASN A 276 -13.43 18.58 -1.88
N ILE A 277 -14.76 18.56 -1.92
CA ILE A 277 -15.57 17.35 -1.79
C ILE A 277 -16.28 17.06 -3.11
N GLY A 278 -16.29 15.78 -3.51
CA GLY A 278 -16.81 15.36 -4.81
C GLY A 278 -18.33 15.34 -4.91
N SER A 279 -19.02 15.04 -3.80
CA SER A 279 -20.48 14.90 -3.81
C SER A 279 -21.12 15.10 -2.44
N VAL A 280 -22.44 15.34 -2.44
CA VAL A 280 -23.30 15.33 -1.26
C VAL A 280 -24.57 14.55 -1.56
N ILE A 281 -25.26 14.08 -0.52
CA ILE A 281 -26.63 13.57 -0.61
C ILE A 281 -27.56 14.67 -0.13
N ASN A 282 -28.44 15.14 -1.02
CA ASN A 282 -29.36 16.21 -0.66
C ASN A 282 -30.54 15.70 0.18
N LYS A 283 -31.35 16.64 0.66
CA LYS A 283 -32.51 16.36 1.51
C LYS A 283 -33.55 15.36 0.93
N ASP A 284 -33.54 15.13 -0.37
CA ASP A 284 -34.44 14.23 -1.09
C ASP A 284 -33.78 12.87 -1.42
N GLY A 285 -32.58 12.64 -0.91
CA GLY A 285 -31.80 11.41 -1.15
C GLY A 285 -31.12 11.33 -2.51
N ASN A 286 -30.99 12.46 -3.21
CA ASN A 286 -30.30 12.50 -4.50
C ASN A 286 -28.86 12.93 -4.28
N GLU A 287 -27.94 12.18 -4.91
CA GLU A 287 -26.55 12.60 -5.00
C GLU A 287 -26.43 13.85 -5.87
N ARG A 288 -25.64 14.81 -5.43
CA ARG A 288 -25.27 16.03 -6.15
C ARG A 288 -23.77 16.09 -6.27
N ARG A 289 -23.29 16.34 -7.48
CA ARG A 289 -21.87 16.42 -7.81
C ARG A 289 -21.57 17.73 -8.54
N GLY A 290 -20.30 18.07 -8.62
CA GLY A 290 -19.79 19.24 -9.34
C GLY A 290 -19.27 20.31 -8.38
N ALA A 291 -18.10 20.85 -8.70
CA ALA A 291 -17.43 21.84 -7.86
C ALA A 291 -18.26 23.11 -7.61
N ASP A 292 -19.17 23.43 -8.52
CA ASP A 292 -20.06 24.59 -8.49
C ASP A 292 -21.37 24.35 -7.73
N TYR A 293 -21.62 23.13 -7.25
CA TYR A 293 -22.81 22.86 -6.44
C TYR A 293 -22.73 23.61 -5.11
N VAL A 294 -23.72 24.48 -4.87
CA VAL A 294 -23.84 25.24 -3.62
C VAL A 294 -24.51 24.39 -2.56
N ILE A 295 -23.83 24.16 -1.46
CA ILE A 295 -24.31 23.36 -0.33
C ILE A 295 -25.58 23.96 0.27
N GLN A 296 -26.60 23.14 0.44
CA GLN A 296 -27.93 23.55 0.89
C GLN A 296 -28.29 22.97 2.27
N ARG A 297 -29.27 23.58 2.92
CA ARG A 297 -29.84 23.02 4.14
C ARG A 297 -30.50 21.67 3.90
N GLY A 298 -30.15 20.70 4.70
CA GLY A 298 -30.58 19.31 4.58
C GLY A 298 -29.61 18.42 3.79
N ASP A 299 -28.48 18.96 3.34
CA ASP A 299 -27.44 18.16 2.70
C ASP A 299 -26.63 17.35 3.73
N LEU A 300 -26.40 16.09 3.43
CA LEU A 300 -25.40 15.24 4.09
C LEU A 300 -24.13 15.26 3.23
N ILE A 301 -23.09 15.79 3.80
CA ILE A 301 -21.77 15.94 3.19
C ILE A 301 -20.89 14.83 3.76
N GLY A 302 -20.13 14.15 2.91
CA GLY A 302 -19.22 13.13 3.41
C GLY A 302 -18.22 12.65 2.38
N ASP A 303 -17.10 12.22 2.88
CA ASP A 303 -16.11 11.48 2.17
C ASP A 303 -15.48 10.45 3.13
N TRP A 304 -14.41 9.81 2.71
CA TRP A 304 -13.66 8.85 3.50
C TRP A 304 -13.14 9.43 4.83
N GLU A 305 -12.94 10.74 4.90
CA GLU A 305 -12.33 11.43 6.05
C GLU A 305 -13.34 12.00 7.05
N GLY A 306 -14.65 12.01 6.75
CA GLY A 306 -15.64 12.49 7.68
C GLY A 306 -17.00 12.85 7.08
N GLN A 307 -17.97 13.08 7.96
CA GLN A 307 -19.33 13.44 7.58
C GLN A 307 -19.84 14.65 8.35
N ALA A 308 -20.65 15.44 7.66
CA ALA A 308 -21.36 16.58 8.22
C ALA A 308 -22.80 16.66 7.69
N TYR A 309 -23.70 17.17 8.51
CA TYR A 309 -25.07 17.42 8.11
C TYR A 309 -25.44 18.90 8.30
N VAL A 310 -26.02 19.49 7.26
CA VAL A 310 -26.49 20.88 7.30
C VAL A 310 -27.92 20.92 7.80
N LEU A 311 -28.15 21.46 9.00
CA LEU A 311 -29.48 21.52 9.60
C LEU A 311 -30.50 22.25 8.71
N ARG A 312 -31.70 21.68 8.60
CA ARG A 312 -32.83 22.37 8.00
C ARG A 312 -33.32 23.48 8.92
N LYS A 313 -34.09 24.39 8.37
CA LYS A 313 -34.73 25.46 9.18
C LYS A 313 -35.66 24.84 10.24
N GLY A 314 -35.37 25.13 11.50
CA GLY A 314 -36.13 24.61 12.65
C GLY A 314 -35.59 23.31 13.25
N GLU A 315 -34.62 22.65 12.63
CA GLU A 315 -33.90 21.53 13.24
C GLU A 315 -32.86 22.06 14.24
N THR A 316 -32.72 21.37 15.35
CA THR A 316 -31.72 21.66 16.41
C THR A 316 -30.73 20.53 16.61
N ASP A 317 -30.95 19.37 15.96
CA ASP A 317 -30.12 18.18 16.04
C ASP A 317 -30.30 17.34 14.77
N LEU A 318 -29.51 16.28 14.63
CA LEU A 318 -29.55 15.35 13.51
C LEU A 318 -30.94 14.69 13.36
N PRO A 319 -31.50 14.59 12.15
CA PRO A 319 -32.68 13.79 11.87
C PRO A 319 -32.53 12.33 12.29
N GLN A 320 -33.68 11.69 12.59
CA GLN A 320 -33.68 10.30 13.08
C GLN A 320 -32.95 9.33 12.13
N HIS A 321 -33.14 9.44 10.82
CA HIS A 321 -32.48 8.57 9.84
C HIS A 321 -30.98 8.78 9.81
N ILE A 322 -30.45 9.99 9.99
CA ILE A 322 -29.03 10.28 10.06
C ILE A 322 -28.42 9.73 11.36
N ARG A 323 -29.13 9.89 12.48
CA ARG A 323 -28.69 9.26 13.74
C ARG A 323 -28.61 7.73 13.61
N LYS A 324 -29.63 7.10 13.03
CA LYS A 324 -29.64 5.65 12.79
C LYS A 324 -28.49 5.22 11.90
N PHE A 325 -28.22 5.93 10.83
CA PHE A 325 -27.10 5.65 9.93
C PHE A 325 -25.76 5.66 10.68
N TRP A 326 -25.57 6.65 11.55
CA TRP A 326 -24.36 6.73 12.36
C TRP A 326 -24.27 5.63 13.42
N GLU A 327 -25.39 5.23 14.01
CA GLU A 327 -25.43 4.07 14.91
C GLU A 327 -25.10 2.76 14.17
N ASP A 328 -25.63 2.58 12.95
CA ASP A 328 -25.29 1.43 12.11
C ASP A 328 -23.77 1.44 11.78
N ASN A 329 -23.20 2.59 11.44
CA ASN A 329 -21.74 2.73 11.26
C ASN A 329 -20.96 2.28 12.50
N LYS A 330 -21.33 2.76 13.68
CA LYS A 330 -20.62 2.36 14.92
C LYS A 330 -20.73 0.85 15.19
N ARG A 331 -21.87 0.24 14.87
CA ARG A 331 -22.08 -1.21 15.04
C ARG A 331 -21.20 -1.99 14.06
N VAL A 332 -21.18 -1.62 12.78
CA VAL A 332 -20.31 -2.24 11.77
C VAL A 332 -18.85 -2.14 12.21
N ARG A 333 -18.40 -0.94 12.56
CA ARG A 333 -17.02 -0.71 13.02
C ARG A 333 -16.66 -1.54 14.26
N GLY A 334 -17.61 -1.72 15.19
CA GLY A 334 -17.47 -2.60 16.35
C GLY A 334 -17.25 -4.06 15.93
N ILE A 335 -18.06 -4.58 15.02
CA ILE A 335 -17.95 -5.94 14.49
C ILE A 335 -16.58 -6.16 13.84
N LEU A 336 -16.12 -5.22 13.00
CA LEU A 336 -14.82 -5.31 12.36
C LEU A 336 -13.68 -5.38 13.41
N ARG A 337 -13.70 -4.48 14.39
CA ARG A 337 -12.67 -4.41 15.44
C ARG A 337 -12.60 -5.67 16.31
N GLU A 338 -13.74 -6.26 16.61
CA GLU A 338 -13.82 -7.43 17.50
C GLU A 338 -13.44 -8.73 16.81
N ASN A 339 -13.63 -8.84 15.50
CA ASN A 339 -13.51 -10.09 14.76
C ASN A 339 -12.27 -10.20 13.86
N ILE A 340 -11.58 -9.12 13.55
CA ILE A 340 -10.30 -9.19 12.84
C ILE A 340 -9.19 -9.50 13.83
N LYS A 341 -8.64 -10.72 13.74
CA LYS A 341 -7.69 -11.26 14.73
C LYS A 341 -6.50 -11.94 14.06
N VAL A 342 -5.41 -12.02 14.80
CA VAL A 342 -4.22 -12.78 14.41
C VAL A 342 -4.57 -14.27 14.25
N GLY A 343 -4.04 -14.88 13.19
CA GLY A 343 -4.05 -16.33 12.94
C GLY A 343 -5.05 -16.80 11.91
N LEU A 344 -6.16 -16.08 11.67
CA LEU A 344 -7.06 -16.34 10.57
C LEU A 344 -6.46 -15.84 9.25
N THR A 345 -6.84 -16.44 8.15
CA THR A 345 -6.53 -15.90 6.81
C THR A 345 -7.47 -14.74 6.46
N GLY A 346 -7.13 -13.98 5.42
CA GLY A 346 -8.00 -12.91 4.91
C GLY A 346 -9.38 -13.44 4.51
N GLY A 347 -9.44 -14.60 3.83
CA GLY A 347 -10.68 -15.24 3.42
C GLY A 347 -11.52 -15.75 4.60
N GLU A 348 -10.91 -16.48 5.56
CA GLU A 348 -11.60 -16.93 6.78
C GLU A 348 -12.15 -15.76 7.59
N THR A 349 -11.42 -14.64 7.61
CA THR A 349 -11.88 -13.42 8.29
C THR A 349 -13.05 -12.79 7.55
N LEU A 350 -13.03 -12.75 6.22
CA LEU A 350 -14.16 -12.23 5.42
C LEU A 350 -15.43 -13.05 5.68
N ASP A 351 -15.35 -14.38 5.65
CA ASP A 351 -16.47 -15.27 5.93
C ASP A 351 -17.03 -15.07 7.36
N LEU A 352 -16.13 -14.87 8.32
CA LEU A 352 -16.51 -14.56 9.70
C LEU A 352 -17.24 -13.23 9.78
N LEU A 353 -16.70 -12.16 9.18
CA LEU A 353 -17.30 -10.84 9.21
C LEU A 353 -18.65 -10.80 8.49
N ALA A 354 -18.79 -11.47 7.35
CA ALA A 354 -20.05 -11.58 6.63
C ALA A 354 -21.14 -12.19 7.53
N ARG A 355 -20.83 -13.28 8.22
CA ARG A 355 -21.76 -13.94 9.16
C ARG A 355 -22.11 -13.02 10.35
N GLU A 356 -21.13 -12.40 10.99
CA GLU A 356 -21.37 -11.53 12.15
C GLU A 356 -22.20 -10.28 11.77
N LEU A 357 -22.00 -9.75 10.57
CA LEU A 357 -22.83 -8.65 10.03
C LEU A 357 -24.28 -9.11 9.81
N GLU A 358 -24.49 -10.30 9.25
CA GLU A 358 -25.83 -10.84 9.03
C GLU A 358 -26.54 -11.17 10.36
N GLU A 359 -25.83 -11.74 11.33
CA GLU A 359 -26.37 -11.97 12.69
C GLU A 359 -26.73 -10.68 13.41
N ALA A 360 -26.00 -9.60 13.13
CA ALA A 360 -26.33 -8.26 13.63
C ALA A 360 -27.51 -7.58 12.90
N GLY A 361 -28.07 -8.23 11.87
CA GLY A 361 -29.23 -7.76 11.11
C GLY A 361 -28.90 -6.89 9.89
N PHE A 362 -27.63 -6.79 9.52
CA PHE A 362 -27.20 -6.19 8.26
C PHE A 362 -27.40 -7.16 7.09
N LEU A 363 -27.21 -6.66 5.89
CA LEU A 363 -27.09 -7.49 4.69
C LEU A 363 -25.66 -7.33 4.17
N TYR A 364 -24.83 -8.36 4.34
CA TYR A 364 -23.54 -8.38 3.69
C TYR A 364 -23.71 -8.61 2.18
N THR A 365 -23.04 -7.81 1.36
CA THR A 365 -23.07 -7.96 -0.09
C THR A 365 -21.68 -7.84 -0.67
N ASP A 366 -21.33 -8.75 -1.57
CA ASP A 366 -20.11 -8.66 -2.36
C ASP A 366 -20.21 -7.56 -3.41
N TYR A 367 -19.09 -7.05 -3.84
CA TYR A 367 -19.02 -5.98 -4.83
C TYR A 367 -19.77 -6.30 -6.12
N GLN A 368 -19.84 -7.59 -6.49
CA GLN A 368 -20.56 -8.07 -7.66
C GLN A 368 -22.07 -8.24 -7.42
N GLU A 369 -22.54 -8.13 -6.19
CA GLU A 369 -23.91 -8.36 -5.78
C GLU A 369 -24.64 -7.11 -5.33
N TYR A 370 -24.26 -5.96 -5.85
CA TYR A 370 -24.84 -4.66 -5.51
C TYR A 370 -26.38 -4.59 -5.62
N ASN A 371 -26.98 -5.51 -6.34
CA ASN A 371 -28.43 -5.55 -6.54
C ASN A 371 -29.20 -6.31 -5.45
N LYS A 372 -28.55 -6.92 -4.48
CA LYS A 372 -29.22 -7.63 -3.37
C LYS A 372 -30.18 -6.75 -2.56
N TYR A 373 -29.91 -5.42 -2.51
CA TYR A 373 -30.83 -4.47 -1.87
C TYR A 373 -32.23 -4.43 -2.51
N VAL A 374 -32.36 -4.88 -3.76
CA VAL A 374 -33.66 -4.98 -4.44
C VAL A 374 -34.52 -6.02 -3.77
N ASP A 375 -33.91 -7.11 -3.31
CA ASP A 375 -34.57 -8.23 -2.66
C ASP A 375 -34.83 -7.97 -1.15
N HIS A 376 -34.01 -7.10 -0.55
CA HIS A 376 -34.04 -6.73 0.87
C HIS A 376 -34.04 -5.22 1.09
N PRO A 377 -35.03 -4.50 0.57
CA PRO A 377 -35.03 -3.02 0.57
C PRO A 377 -35.12 -2.39 1.97
N GLU A 378 -35.42 -3.18 2.99
CA GLU A 378 -35.56 -2.76 4.39
C GLU A 378 -34.24 -2.90 5.18
N LYS A 379 -33.24 -3.63 4.66
CA LYS A 379 -31.99 -3.86 5.37
C LYS A 379 -30.92 -2.87 5.01
N THR A 380 -30.12 -2.51 6.00
CA THR A 380 -28.85 -1.80 5.76
C THR A 380 -27.83 -2.78 5.19
N GLN A 381 -27.26 -2.44 4.04
CA GLN A 381 -26.23 -3.24 3.38
C GLN A 381 -24.83 -2.78 3.79
N VAL A 382 -23.91 -3.71 3.86
CA VAL A 382 -22.50 -3.47 4.15
C VAL A 382 -21.62 -4.17 3.11
N HIS A 383 -20.69 -3.42 2.55
CA HIS A 383 -19.62 -3.93 1.69
C HIS A 383 -18.29 -3.75 2.41
N LEU A 384 -17.40 -4.72 2.25
CA LEU A 384 -16.09 -4.70 2.85
C LEU A 384 -15.01 -4.72 1.77
N ASP A 385 -14.00 -3.87 1.94
CA ASP A 385 -12.78 -3.89 1.16
C ASP A 385 -11.59 -3.46 2.04
N LEU A 386 -11.20 -4.35 2.94
CA LEU A 386 -10.07 -4.09 3.81
C LEU A 386 -8.81 -4.68 3.18
N HIS A 387 -7.83 -3.83 2.94
CA HIS A 387 -6.55 -4.23 2.40
C HIS A 387 -5.40 -3.78 3.30
N ALA A 388 -4.23 -4.40 3.16
CA ALA A 388 -3.07 -3.96 3.91
C ALA A 388 -2.70 -2.51 3.55
N GLU A 389 -2.28 -1.73 4.52
CA GLU A 389 -1.88 -0.35 4.35
C GLU A 389 -0.40 -0.14 4.64
N GLY A 390 0.21 0.80 3.92
CA GLY A 390 1.64 1.08 3.97
C GLY A 390 2.49 0.11 3.15
N LYS A 391 3.70 0.54 2.76
CA LYS A 391 4.71 -0.21 2.00
C LYS A 391 4.25 -0.76 0.64
N GLY A 392 3.15 -0.23 0.10
CA GLY A 392 2.63 -0.62 -1.20
C GLY A 392 2.15 -2.06 -1.32
N ILE A 393 2.00 -2.81 -0.24
CA ILE A 393 1.50 -4.18 -0.22
C ILE A 393 0.07 -4.22 0.27
N LEU A 394 -0.80 -4.81 -0.54
CA LEU A 394 -2.22 -4.89 -0.30
C LEU A 394 -2.68 -6.25 0.24
N ALA A 395 -1.80 -7.01 0.85
CA ALA A 395 -2.05 -8.34 1.38
C ALA A 395 -1.59 -8.46 2.85
N PRO A 396 -2.29 -9.23 3.69
CA PRO A 396 -3.53 -9.94 3.37
C PRO A 396 -4.68 -8.99 3.06
N ARG A 397 -5.71 -9.46 2.37
CA ARG A 397 -6.91 -8.69 2.04
C ARG A 397 -8.17 -9.37 2.56
N ILE A 398 -9.02 -8.61 3.22
CA ILE A 398 -10.33 -9.04 3.74
C ILE A 398 -11.38 -8.38 2.84
N SER A 399 -11.56 -8.96 1.67
CA SER A 399 -12.39 -8.41 0.61
C SER A 399 -12.74 -9.50 -0.39
N PRO A 400 -13.90 -9.43 -1.06
CA PRO A 400 -14.19 -10.31 -2.19
C PRO A 400 -13.32 -10.01 -3.43
N MET A 401 -12.61 -8.89 -3.42
CA MET A 401 -11.75 -8.45 -4.52
C MET A 401 -10.31 -8.95 -4.36
N GLY A 402 -9.62 -9.08 -5.47
CA GLY A 402 -8.21 -9.45 -5.53
C GLY A 402 -7.95 -10.94 -5.80
N PRO A 403 -6.70 -11.31 -6.06
CA PRO A 403 -6.33 -12.70 -6.32
C PRO A 403 -6.46 -13.56 -5.07
N LYS A 404 -6.74 -14.85 -5.27
CA LYS A 404 -6.97 -15.81 -4.17
C LYS A 404 -5.81 -15.93 -3.18
N TRP A 405 -4.58 -15.66 -3.59
CA TRP A 405 -3.44 -15.72 -2.69
C TRP A 405 -3.50 -14.65 -1.57
N HIS A 406 -4.17 -13.51 -1.79
CA HIS A 406 -4.47 -12.53 -0.74
C HIS A 406 -5.33 -13.14 0.37
N TRP A 407 -6.32 -13.99 -0.01
CA TRP A 407 -7.21 -14.64 0.93
C TRP A 407 -6.53 -15.71 1.77
N ASN A 408 -5.51 -16.36 1.20
CA ASN A 408 -4.79 -17.45 1.86
C ASN A 408 -3.72 -16.95 2.84
N MET A 409 -3.39 -15.66 2.82
CA MET A 409 -2.44 -15.09 3.77
C MET A 409 -3.04 -14.97 5.16
N LYS A 410 -2.29 -15.44 6.15
CA LYS A 410 -2.64 -15.28 7.57
C LYS A 410 -2.42 -13.85 8.03
N ILE A 411 -3.37 -13.35 8.80
CA ILE A 411 -3.25 -12.09 9.51
C ILE A 411 -2.25 -12.28 10.66
N GLN A 412 -1.21 -11.49 10.67
CA GLN A 412 -0.14 -11.51 11.68
C GLN A 412 -0.28 -10.36 12.67
N LEU A 413 0.47 -10.44 13.75
CA LEU A 413 0.57 -9.34 14.71
C LEU A 413 1.14 -8.10 14.01
N PHE A 414 0.56 -6.95 14.31
CA PHE A 414 0.89 -5.65 13.73
C PHE A 414 0.64 -5.49 12.22
N HIS A 415 -0.11 -6.39 11.56
CA HIS A 415 -0.64 -6.05 10.25
C HIS A 415 -1.47 -4.76 10.34
N THR A 416 -1.21 -3.85 9.40
CA THR A 416 -1.96 -2.61 9.25
C THR A 416 -2.95 -2.74 8.10
N PHE A 417 -4.15 -2.23 8.31
CA PHE A 417 -5.22 -2.27 7.31
C PHE A 417 -5.80 -0.88 7.09
N ALA A 418 -6.02 -0.54 5.81
CA ALA A 418 -7.05 0.39 5.43
C ALA A 418 -8.40 -0.30 5.67
N ILE A 419 -9.12 0.16 6.69
CA ILE A 419 -10.44 -0.37 7.02
C ILE A 419 -11.45 0.35 6.15
N GLU A 420 -11.58 -0.11 4.91
CA GLU A 420 -12.52 0.45 3.96
C GLU A 420 -13.81 -0.36 3.94
N TYR A 421 -14.92 0.31 4.16
CA TYR A 421 -16.23 -0.30 4.07
C TYR A 421 -17.29 0.72 3.67
N MET A 422 -18.37 0.24 3.11
CA MET A 422 -19.45 1.07 2.61
C MET A 422 -20.75 0.62 3.26
N ILE A 423 -21.58 1.60 3.65
CA ILE A 423 -22.90 1.35 4.22
C ILE A 423 -23.95 1.98 3.32
N TYR A 424 -24.98 1.20 2.99
CA TYR A 424 -26.17 1.63 2.26
C TYR A 424 -27.38 1.38 3.15
N MET A 425 -27.91 2.44 3.73
CA MET A 425 -29.06 2.36 4.63
C MET A 425 -30.34 2.84 3.93
N PRO A 426 -31.43 2.06 3.92
CA PRO A 426 -32.70 2.51 3.36
C PRO A 426 -33.28 3.68 4.14
N VAL A 427 -33.78 4.69 3.43
CA VAL A 427 -34.49 5.86 3.98
C VAL A 427 -35.86 5.90 3.30
N PRO A 428 -36.89 5.34 3.94
CA PRO A 428 -38.23 5.19 3.32
C PRO A 428 -38.88 6.51 2.89
N GLU A 429 -38.51 7.60 3.54
CA GLU A 429 -39.05 8.94 3.26
C GLU A 429 -38.49 9.54 1.95
N TRP A 430 -37.39 9.04 1.45
CA TRP A 430 -36.81 9.55 0.21
C TRP A 430 -37.56 9.04 -1.02
N ALA A 431 -37.83 9.92 -1.96
CA ALA A 431 -38.41 9.52 -3.23
C ALA A 431 -37.52 8.52 -3.97
N ARG A 432 -38.15 7.65 -4.77
CA ARG A 432 -37.38 6.78 -5.69
C ARG A 432 -36.64 7.64 -6.70
N ALA A 433 -35.33 7.67 -6.60
CA ALA A 433 -34.49 8.16 -7.68
C ALA A 433 -34.29 7.04 -8.71
N ASN A 434 -34.02 7.41 -9.97
CA ASN A 434 -33.78 6.46 -11.06
C ASN A 434 -32.38 5.82 -11.02
N ASN A 435 -31.65 6.04 -9.93
CA ASN A 435 -30.30 5.55 -9.75
C ASN A 435 -30.20 4.58 -8.57
N PHE A 436 -29.10 3.90 -8.49
CA PHE A 436 -28.77 2.90 -7.49
C PHE A 436 -28.97 3.37 -6.03
N THR A 437 -28.63 4.62 -5.74
CA THR A 437 -28.72 5.22 -4.39
C THR A 437 -30.11 5.72 -4.02
N GLY A 438 -31.08 5.54 -4.89
CA GLY A 438 -32.36 6.25 -4.91
C GLY A 438 -33.29 6.15 -3.72
N ARG A 439 -33.03 5.45 -2.67
CA ARG A 439 -33.71 5.42 -1.39
C ARG A 439 -32.81 5.05 -0.25
N GLN A 440 -31.51 5.06 -0.51
CA GLN A 440 -30.53 4.66 0.45
C GLN A 440 -29.59 5.82 0.75
N MET A 441 -29.35 6.03 2.02
CA MET A 441 -28.22 6.82 2.46
C MET A 441 -26.97 5.99 2.29
N TYR A 442 -25.98 6.56 1.64
CA TYR A 442 -24.71 5.93 1.37
C TYR A 442 -23.57 6.73 1.99
N ALA A 443 -22.63 6.05 2.58
CA ALA A 443 -21.30 6.57 2.84
C ALA A 443 -20.26 5.46 2.76
N ALA A 444 -19.08 5.85 2.32
CA ALA A 444 -17.86 5.10 2.44
C ALA A 444 -17.11 5.56 3.70
N PHE A 445 -16.46 4.63 4.36
CA PHE A 445 -15.69 4.86 5.58
C PHE A 445 -14.30 4.29 5.43
N HIS A 446 -13.34 5.02 5.95
CA HIS A 446 -11.94 4.63 5.98
C HIS A 446 -11.35 4.93 7.35
N ASP A 447 -10.56 4.00 7.88
CA ASP A 447 -9.74 4.17 9.07
C ASP A 447 -8.44 3.37 8.91
N GLY A 448 -7.37 3.85 9.48
CA GLY A 448 -6.14 3.08 9.65
C GLY A 448 -6.25 2.16 10.87
N GLY A 449 -6.23 0.84 10.64
CA GLY A 449 -6.31 -0.15 11.69
C GLY A 449 -5.02 -0.95 11.86
N VAL A 450 -4.77 -1.42 13.08
CA VAL A 450 -3.64 -2.29 13.43
C VAL A 450 -4.16 -3.52 14.16
N VAL A 451 -3.71 -4.71 13.75
CA VAL A 451 -4.08 -5.96 14.41
C VAL A 451 -3.15 -6.22 15.59
N THR A 452 -3.74 -6.26 16.79
CA THR A 452 -3.05 -6.57 18.03
C THR A 452 -3.47 -7.95 18.57
N SER A 453 -2.91 -8.38 19.68
CA SER A 453 -3.34 -9.59 20.38
C SER A 453 -4.79 -9.52 20.90
N ARG A 454 -5.39 -8.33 20.97
CA ARG A 454 -6.75 -8.09 21.45
C ARG A 454 -7.79 -8.01 20.31
N GLY A 455 -7.33 -7.92 19.08
CA GLY A 455 -8.14 -7.68 17.89
C GLY A 455 -7.65 -6.48 17.11
N MET A 456 -8.47 -5.92 16.23
CA MET A 456 -8.10 -4.72 15.49
C MET A 456 -8.31 -3.48 16.32
N GLU A 457 -7.29 -2.66 16.43
CA GLU A 457 -7.33 -1.36 17.08
C GLU A 457 -7.18 -0.25 16.03
N ILE A 458 -7.83 0.87 16.28
CA ILE A 458 -7.73 2.07 15.47
C ILE A 458 -7.07 3.13 16.34
N PRO A 459 -5.73 3.19 16.37
CA PRO A 459 -5.01 4.07 17.29
C PRO A 459 -5.16 5.54 16.93
N TYR A 460 -5.34 5.83 15.64
CA TYR A 460 -5.45 7.18 15.09
C TYR A 460 -6.65 7.23 14.13
N PRO A 461 -7.87 7.40 14.64
CA PRO A 461 -9.06 7.36 13.80
C PRO A 461 -9.07 8.54 12.83
N ASP A 462 -9.19 8.25 11.55
CA ASP A 462 -9.37 9.26 10.50
C ASP A 462 -10.76 9.87 10.58
N GLN A 463 -11.72 9.09 11.06
CA GLN A 463 -13.11 9.51 11.16
C GLN A 463 -13.41 10.22 12.47
N PRO A 464 -14.22 11.28 12.40
CA PRO A 464 -14.75 11.90 13.60
C PRO A 464 -15.61 10.90 14.39
N THR A 465 -15.63 11.06 15.70
CA THR A 465 -16.48 10.24 16.59
C THR A 465 -17.96 10.50 16.43
N LYS A 466 -18.34 11.51 15.64
CA LYS A 466 -19.73 11.94 15.38
C LYS A 466 -19.84 12.68 14.05
N ILE A 467 -21.04 12.64 13.45
CA ILE A 467 -21.38 13.52 12.34
C ILE A 467 -21.36 14.98 12.81
N GLN A 468 -20.64 15.84 12.09
CA GLN A 468 -20.60 17.26 12.41
C GLN A 468 -21.94 17.91 12.05
N ILE A 469 -22.38 18.87 12.88
CA ILE A 469 -23.61 19.63 12.66
C ILE A 469 -23.23 21.03 12.19
N ILE A 470 -23.75 21.40 11.01
CA ILE A 470 -23.63 22.73 10.42
C ILE A 470 -24.96 23.46 10.59
N GLN A 471 -24.91 24.67 11.15
CA GLN A 471 -26.11 25.46 11.46
C GLN A 471 -26.52 26.39 10.33
#